data_8cabeecba3b0144b39498693e4688159
#
_entry.id   8cabeecba3b0144b39498693e4688159
#
_cell.length_a   1.000
_cell.length_b   1.000
_cell.length_c   1.000
_cell.angle_alpha   90.00
_cell.angle_beta   90.00
_cell.angle_gamma   90.00
#
_symmetry.space_group_name_H-M   'P 1'
#
loop_
_entity.id
_entity.type
_entity.pdbx_description
1 polymer ?
#
loop_
_entity_poly.entity_id
_entity_poly.type
_entity_poly.pdbx_seq_one_letter_code
_entity_poly.pdbx_strand_id
1 'polypeptide(L)'
;MKYFLNVLRDMISVRKLDPIRWKVFQCLAIEAENLGEGALRQVEPFLVTEEEWQTFLATHQEISVLVPESNDKMRNSYLILDEYMRFLDNTEGRKEPSKSILDVGVQAAINRAGFDEAMFRERGGKYKWSKSDNLSDW
;
A
#
# COMPACT_ATOMS: atom_id res chain seq x y z
N MET A 1 -23.66 15.50 -5.08
CA MET A 1 -24.53 14.46 -5.68
C MET A 1 -23.75 13.38 -6.46
N LYS A 2 -22.81 13.72 -7.37
CA LYS A 2 -21.97 12.72 -8.06
C LYS A 2 -21.11 11.86 -7.13
N TYR A 3 -20.54 12.43 -6.07
CA TYR A 3 -19.72 11.73 -5.08
C TYR A 3 -20.52 10.63 -4.37
N PHE A 4 -21.71 10.95 -3.89
CA PHE A 4 -22.57 10.01 -3.17
C PHE A 4 -23.02 8.82 -4.04
N LEU A 5 -23.31 9.07 -5.33
CA LEU A 5 -23.67 8.01 -6.28
C LEU A 5 -22.51 7.06 -6.56
N ASN A 6 -21.28 7.57 -6.64
CA ASN A 6 -20.09 6.74 -6.80
C ASN A 6 -19.85 5.85 -5.57
N VAL A 7 -19.97 6.40 -4.36
CA VAL A 7 -19.84 5.64 -3.11
C VAL A 7 -20.83 4.48 -3.05
N LEU A 8 -22.11 4.73 -3.30
CA LEU A 8 -23.13 3.66 -3.29
C LEU A 8 -22.84 2.59 -4.36
N ARG A 9 -22.40 2.99 -5.53
CA ARG A 9 -22.03 2.06 -6.61
C ARG A 9 -20.86 1.20 -6.19
N ASP A 10 -19.84 1.77 -5.57
CA ASP A 10 -18.65 1.06 -5.12
C ASP A 10 -19.00 0.05 -4.00
N MET A 11 -19.80 0.45 -3.02
CA MET A 11 -20.31 -0.45 -1.98
C MET A 11 -21.09 -1.64 -2.54
N ILE A 12 -21.99 -1.39 -3.49
CA ILE A 12 -22.79 -2.46 -4.13
C ILE A 12 -21.86 -3.38 -4.95
N SER A 13 -20.90 -2.83 -5.65
CA SER A 13 -19.96 -3.58 -6.47
C SER A 13 -19.07 -4.48 -5.61
N VAL A 14 -18.52 -3.97 -4.51
CA VAL A 14 -17.71 -4.76 -3.58
C VAL A 14 -18.54 -5.89 -2.95
N ARG A 15 -19.76 -5.61 -2.50
CA ARG A 15 -20.65 -6.65 -1.95
C ARG A 15 -21.01 -7.73 -2.98
N LYS A 16 -21.20 -7.37 -4.25
CA LYS A 16 -21.48 -8.34 -5.33
C LYS A 16 -20.27 -9.20 -5.68
N LEU A 17 -19.06 -8.64 -5.63
CA LEU A 17 -17.82 -9.35 -5.90
C LEU A 17 -17.45 -10.29 -4.76
N ASP A 18 -17.94 -10.01 -3.56
CA ASP A 18 -17.63 -10.78 -2.34
C ASP A 18 -16.14 -11.12 -2.21
N PRO A 19 -15.24 -10.12 -2.24
CA PRO A 19 -13.82 -10.37 -2.14
C PRO A 19 -13.44 -10.78 -0.71
N ILE A 20 -12.36 -11.55 -0.57
CA ILE A 20 -11.77 -11.84 0.75
C ILE A 20 -11.23 -10.57 1.40
N ARG A 21 -10.68 -9.65 0.60
CA ARG A 21 -10.13 -8.36 1.03
C ARG A 21 -10.34 -7.32 -0.05
N TRP A 22 -10.73 -6.13 0.37
CA TRP A 22 -10.75 -4.93 -0.44
C TRP A 22 -9.70 -3.95 0.07
N LYS A 23 -8.50 -3.97 -0.53
CA LYS A 23 -7.44 -3.04 -0.17
C LYS A 23 -7.64 -1.71 -0.87
N VAL A 24 -7.60 -0.64 -0.12
CA VAL A 24 -7.68 0.73 -0.61
C VAL A 24 -6.44 1.49 -0.16
N PHE A 25 -5.76 2.09 -1.13
CA PHE A 25 -4.51 2.82 -0.92
C PHE A 25 -4.76 4.31 -1.01
N GLN A 26 -4.24 5.05 -0.05
CA GLN A 26 -4.09 6.49 -0.19
C GLN A 26 -3.01 6.76 -1.24
N CYS A 27 -3.27 7.70 -2.17
CA CYS A 27 -2.29 8.00 -3.21
C CYS A 27 -1.04 8.64 -2.60
N LEU A 28 0.13 8.06 -2.90
CA LEU A 28 1.41 8.50 -2.38
C LEU A 28 2.14 9.36 -3.42
N ALA A 29 2.54 10.57 -3.01
CA ALA A 29 3.44 11.40 -3.80
C ALA A 29 4.89 10.95 -3.56
N ILE A 30 5.59 10.63 -4.65
CA ILE A 30 6.99 10.19 -4.61
C ILE A 30 7.79 11.11 -5.55
N GLU A 31 8.72 11.87 -4.98
CA GLU A 31 9.59 12.75 -5.74
C GLU A 31 10.37 11.98 -6.80
N ALA A 32 10.53 12.59 -7.97
CA ALA A 32 11.16 12.00 -9.15
C ALA A 32 10.45 10.77 -9.77
N GLU A 33 9.34 10.30 -9.23
CA GLU A 33 8.53 9.24 -9.86
C GLU A 33 7.20 9.76 -10.41
N ASN A 34 6.40 10.39 -9.55
CA ASN A 34 5.07 10.89 -9.91
C ASN A 34 4.84 12.34 -9.48
N LEU A 35 5.87 13.00 -8.93
CA LEU A 35 5.87 14.40 -8.53
C LEU A 35 7.05 15.14 -9.17
N GLY A 36 6.82 16.37 -9.66
CA GLY A 36 7.83 17.24 -10.26
C GLY A 36 7.84 17.22 -11.80
N GLU A 37 8.62 18.12 -12.40
CA GLU A 37 8.61 18.37 -13.86
C GLU A 37 9.00 17.16 -14.73
N GLY A 38 9.80 16.24 -14.20
CA GLY A 38 10.25 15.02 -14.91
C GLY A 38 9.36 13.81 -14.74
N ALA A 39 8.28 13.92 -13.99
CA ALA A 39 7.41 12.78 -13.71
C ALA A 39 6.64 12.32 -14.95
N LEU A 40 6.68 11.00 -15.22
CA LEU A 40 5.91 10.38 -16.32
C LEU A 40 4.39 10.50 -16.11
N ARG A 41 3.95 10.58 -14.88
CA ARG A 41 2.56 10.77 -14.49
C ARG A 41 2.49 11.76 -13.33
N GLN A 42 1.61 12.74 -13.42
CA GLN A 42 1.42 13.72 -12.37
C GLN A 42 0.45 13.19 -11.33
N VAL A 43 0.85 13.19 -10.08
CA VAL A 43 0.06 12.63 -8.96
C VAL A 43 -0.90 13.63 -8.36
N GLU A 44 -0.64 14.93 -8.51
CA GLU A 44 -1.37 16.00 -7.83
C GLU A 44 -2.90 15.91 -7.96
N PRO A 45 -3.47 15.54 -9.13
CA PRO A 45 -4.93 15.41 -9.28
C PRO A 45 -5.53 14.24 -8.48
N PHE A 46 -4.71 13.34 -7.96
CA PHE A 46 -5.12 12.13 -7.24
C PHE A 46 -4.80 12.18 -5.74
N LEU A 47 -4.11 13.23 -5.30
CA LEU A 47 -3.84 13.42 -3.89
C LEU A 47 -5.15 13.73 -3.15
N VAL A 48 -5.30 13.10 -1.99
CA VAL A 48 -6.42 13.34 -1.09
C VAL A 48 -5.90 13.86 0.24
N THR A 49 -6.64 14.78 0.84
CA THR A 49 -6.34 15.27 2.18
C THR A 49 -6.63 14.20 3.23
N GLU A 50 -6.09 14.36 4.44
CA GLU A 50 -6.42 13.45 5.53
C GLU A 50 -7.92 13.48 5.86
N GLU A 51 -8.56 14.65 5.79
CA GLU A 51 -10.01 14.78 6.01
C GLU A 51 -10.83 14.01 4.96
N GLU A 52 -10.44 14.10 3.68
CA GLU A 52 -11.08 13.33 2.61
C GLU A 52 -10.87 11.82 2.80
N TRP A 53 -9.66 11.41 3.21
CA TRP A 53 -9.35 10.03 3.52
C TRP A 53 -10.20 9.49 4.66
N GLN A 54 -10.31 10.21 5.78
CA GLN A 54 -11.14 9.81 6.91
C GLN A 54 -12.64 9.79 6.55
N THR A 55 -13.08 10.73 5.72
CA THR A 55 -14.46 10.75 5.19
C THR A 55 -14.74 9.51 4.35
N PHE A 56 -13.80 9.11 3.50
CA PHE A 56 -13.90 7.87 2.73
C PHE A 56 -14.02 6.65 3.64
N LEU A 57 -13.16 6.54 4.64
CA LEU A 57 -13.18 5.40 5.58
C LEU A 57 -14.49 5.34 6.37
N ALA A 58 -14.96 6.47 6.90
CA ALA A 58 -16.23 6.54 7.64
C ALA A 58 -17.41 6.12 6.75
N THR A 59 -17.40 6.52 5.48
CA THR A 59 -18.48 6.19 4.54
C THR A 59 -18.52 4.68 4.23
N HIS A 60 -17.38 4.00 4.25
CA HIS A 60 -17.27 2.58 3.89
C HIS A 60 -17.07 1.65 5.10
N GLN A 61 -17.24 2.14 6.32
CA GLN A 61 -16.99 1.39 7.56
C GLN A 61 -17.81 0.09 7.70
N GLU A 62 -18.96 -0.01 7.03
CA GLU A 62 -19.80 -1.21 7.04
C GLU A 62 -19.26 -2.35 6.15
N ILE A 63 -18.22 -2.10 5.36
CA ILE A 63 -17.59 -3.11 4.51
C ILE A 63 -16.50 -3.80 5.32
N SER A 64 -16.82 -4.92 5.94
CA SER A 64 -15.91 -5.65 6.84
C SER A 64 -14.59 -6.12 6.18
N VAL A 65 -14.59 -6.29 4.87
CA VAL A 65 -13.41 -6.71 4.09
C VAL A 65 -12.52 -5.53 3.65
N LEU A 66 -12.89 -4.28 4.03
CA LEU A 66 -12.10 -3.09 3.73
C LEU A 66 -10.80 -3.11 4.53
N VAL A 67 -9.68 -3.00 3.83
CA VAL A 67 -8.34 -2.87 4.42
C VAL A 67 -7.71 -1.56 3.93
N PRO A 68 -7.77 -0.50 4.72
CA PRO A 68 -7.20 0.78 4.36
C PRO A 68 -5.68 0.77 4.56
N GLU A 69 -4.96 1.27 3.57
CA GLU A 69 -3.51 1.49 3.62
C GLU A 69 -3.23 2.98 3.39
N SER A 70 -3.08 3.72 4.48
CA SER A 70 -2.69 5.13 4.45
C SER A 70 -1.22 5.27 4.04
N ASN A 71 -0.84 6.49 3.64
CA ASN A 71 0.56 6.82 3.34
C ASN A 71 1.50 6.48 4.49
N ASP A 72 1.09 6.73 5.74
CA ASP A 72 1.89 6.41 6.92
C ASP A 72 2.07 4.91 7.11
N LYS A 73 1.02 4.10 6.90
CA LYS A 73 1.10 2.64 6.96
C LYS A 73 1.92 2.03 5.82
N MET A 74 1.94 2.68 4.66
CA MET A 74 2.74 2.22 3.52
C MET A 74 4.22 2.59 3.66
N ARG A 75 4.53 3.67 4.38
CA ARG A 75 5.90 4.14 4.57
C ARG A 75 6.77 3.03 5.17
N ASN A 76 7.95 2.83 4.61
CA ASN A 76 8.96 1.86 5.06
C ASN A 76 8.49 0.38 5.10
N SER A 77 7.31 0.06 4.58
CA SER A 77 6.74 -1.28 4.66
C SER A 77 6.81 -2.06 3.33
N TYR A 78 7.64 -1.62 2.40
CA TYR A 78 7.93 -2.30 1.13
C TYR A 78 9.38 -2.72 1.05
N LEU A 79 9.63 -3.84 0.39
CA LEU A 79 10.94 -4.21 -0.11
C LEU A 79 10.95 -3.93 -1.61
N ILE A 80 11.82 -3.01 -2.04
CA ILE A 80 11.98 -2.64 -3.44
C ILE A 80 13.31 -3.18 -3.91
N LEU A 81 13.29 -4.04 -4.91
CA LEU A 81 14.47 -4.64 -5.51
C LEU A 81 14.69 -4.06 -6.91
N ASP A 82 15.91 -3.64 -7.20
CA ASP A 82 16.28 -3.17 -8.53
C ASP A 82 16.76 -4.32 -9.45
N GLU A 83 17.05 -3.98 -10.70
CA GLU A 83 17.51 -4.93 -11.74
C GLU A 83 18.90 -5.51 -11.47
N TYR A 84 19.65 -4.93 -10.54
CA TYR A 84 20.97 -5.42 -10.11
C TYR A 84 20.91 -6.26 -8.85
N MET A 85 19.72 -6.70 -8.46
CA MET A 85 19.48 -7.48 -7.25
C MET A 85 19.90 -6.76 -5.96
N ARG A 86 19.66 -5.44 -5.89
CA ARG A 86 19.94 -4.61 -4.72
C ARG A 86 18.62 -4.10 -4.15
N PHE A 87 18.46 -4.20 -2.84
CA PHE A 87 17.36 -3.51 -2.18
C PHE A 87 17.61 -2.00 -2.14
N LEU A 88 16.58 -1.23 -2.43
CA LEU A 88 16.59 0.21 -2.28
C LEU A 88 16.23 0.56 -0.84
N ASP A 89 16.95 1.51 -0.24
CA ASP A 89 16.62 2.04 1.09
C ASP A 89 15.28 2.79 1.00
N ASN A 90 14.29 2.25 1.70
CA ASN A 90 12.93 2.80 1.70
C ASN A 90 12.68 3.76 2.88
N THR A 91 13.69 4.07 3.67
CA THR A 91 13.58 4.97 4.81
C THR A 91 13.21 6.37 4.32
N GLU A 92 11.99 6.82 4.67
CA GLU A 92 11.48 8.14 4.30
C GLU A 92 11.52 8.45 2.79
N GLY A 93 11.34 7.42 1.96
CA GLY A 93 11.33 7.57 0.51
C GLY A 93 12.70 7.69 -0.14
N ARG A 94 13.78 7.43 0.59
CA ARG A 94 15.11 7.28 0.00
C ARG A 94 15.12 6.12 -1.00
N LYS A 95 16.12 6.12 -1.87
CA LYS A 95 16.29 5.06 -2.87
C LYS A 95 17.75 4.67 -3.07
N GLU A 96 18.63 4.94 -2.11
CA GLU A 96 20.00 4.51 -2.19
C GLU A 96 20.06 2.98 -2.24
N PRO A 97 20.72 2.40 -3.26
CA PRO A 97 20.80 0.96 -3.40
C PRO A 97 21.74 0.34 -2.37
N SER A 98 21.34 -0.80 -1.82
CA SER A 98 22.23 -1.64 -1.01
C SER A 98 23.31 -2.31 -1.87
N LYS A 99 24.17 -3.13 -1.26
CA LYS A 99 24.92 -4.12 -2.02
C LYS A 99 23.98 -5.19 -2.56
N SER A 100 24.38 -5.86 -3.66
CA SER A 100 23.59 -6.94 -4.23
C SER A 100 23.37 -8.08 -3.22
N ILE A 101 22.18 -8.64 -3.19
CA ILE A 101 21.86 -9.83 -2.39
C ILE A 101 22.74 -11.03 -2.77
N LEU A 102 23.25 -11.05 -4.00
CA LEU A 102 24.17 -12.08 -4.49
C LEU A 102 25.55 -11.99 -3.82
N ASP A 103 25.97 -10.78 -3.43
CA ASP A 103 27.26 -10.53 -2.80
C ASP A 103 27.22 -10.68 -1.28
N VAL A 104 26.15 -10.20 -0.65
CA VAL A 104 26.07 -10.08 0.81
C VAL A 104 25.04 -11.00 1.46
N GLY A 105 24.25 -11.69 0.68
CA GLY A 105 23.12 -12.51 1.15
C GLY A 105 21.88 -11.66 1.47
N VAL A 106 20.74 -12.33 1.49
CA VAL A 106 19.42 -11.70 1.62
C VAL A 106 19.28 -10.93 2.94
N GLN A 107 19.67 -11.54 4.07
CA GLN A 107 19.49 -10.92 5.37
C GLN A 107 20.30 -9.63 5.55
N ALA A 108 21.56 -9.63 5.09
CA ALA A 108 22.41 -8.45 5.17
C ALA A 108 21.90 -7.31 4.25
N ALA A 109 21.32 -7.66 3.12
CA ALA A 109 20.71 -6.70 2.20
C ALA A 109 19.39 -6.13 2.77
N ILE A 110 18.50 -6.96 3.35
CA ILE A 110 17.26 -6.51 3.99
C ILE A 110 17.53 -5.53 5.13
N ASN A 111 18.55 -5.78 5.95
CA ASN A 111 18.92 -4.88 7.07
C ASN A 111 19.28 -3.45 6.61
N ARG A 112 19.54 -3.25 5.32
CA ARG A 112 19.85 -1.94 4.71
C ARG A 112 18.70 -1.38 3.86
N ALA A 113 17.60 -2.12 3.73
CA ALA A 113 16.45 -1.73 2.92
C ALA A 113 15.52 -0.72 3.59
N GLY A 114 15.78 -0.35 4.84
CA GLY A 114 14.86 0.50 5.62
C GLY A 114 13.48 -0.14 5.81
N PHE A 115 13.41 -1.47 5.78
CA PHE A 115 12.15 -2.22 5.85
C PHE A 115 11.66 -2.37 7.28
N ASP A 116 10.45 -1.89 7.54
CA ASP A 116 9.74 -2.05 8.81
C ASP A 116 8.81 -3.27 8.74
N GLU A 117 9.27 -4.39 9.30
CA GLU A 117 8.48 -5.63 9.34
C GLU A 117 7.24 -5.50 10.23
N ALA A 118 7.30 -4.72 11.31
CA ALA A 118 6.15 -4.52 12.18
C ALA A 118 5.03 -3.79 11.44
N MET A 119 5.35 -2.70 10.76
CA MET A 119 4.42 -1.96 9.93
C MET A 119 3.88 -2.82 8.77
N PHE A 120 4.73 -3.64 8.12
CA PHE A 120 4.30 -4.58 7.10
C PHE A 120 3.27 -5.59 7.62
N ARG A 121 3.46 -6.10 8.82
CA ARG A 121 2.49 -7.03 9.46
C ARG A 121 1.20 -6.30 9.85
N GLU A 122 1.29 -5.11 10.43
CA GLU A 122 0.16 -4.30 10.87
C GLU A 122 -0.78 -3.96 9.71
N ARG A 123 -0.23 -3.55 8.55
CA ARG A 123 -1.04 -3.30 7.35
C ARG A 123 -1.55 -4.58 6.67
N GLY A 124 -1.35 -5.74 7.30
CA GLY A 124 -1.84 -7.03 6.81
C GLY A 124 -1.02 -7.61 5.66
N GLY A 125 0.30 -7.47 5.71
CA GLY A 125 1.21 -8.04 4.72
C GLY A 125 1.23 -9.56 4.66
N LYS A 126 0.74 -10.24 5.71
CA LYS A 126 0.58 -11.70 5.72
C LYS A 126 -0.89 -12.07 5.85
N TYR A 127 -1.40 -12.87 4.94
CA TYR A 127 -2.75 -13.42 5.01
C TYR A 127 -2.86 -14.68 4.17
N LYS A 128 -3.87 -15.49 4.47
CA LYS A 128 -4.17 -16.70 3.68
C LYS A 128 -5.06 -16.36 2.50
N TRP A 129 -4.78 -16.93 1.34
CA TRP A 129 -5.48 -16.66 0.08
C TRP A 129 -6.69 -17.57 -0.17
N SER A 130 -6.92 -18.58 0.66
CA SER A 130 -7.98 -19.56 0.45
C SER A 130 -9.30 -19.14 1.08
N LYS A 131 -10.38 -19.17 0.32
CA LYS A 131 -11.74 -18.98 0.87
C LYS A 131 -12.15 -20.13 1.79
N SER A 132 -11.64 -21.35 1.57
CA SER A 132 -11.95 -22.51 2.41
C SER A 132 -11.35 -22.41 3.81
N ASP A 133 -10.23 -21.74 3.96
CA ASP A 133 -9.56 -21.56 5.25
C ASP A 133 -10.17 -20.41 6.09
N ASN A 134 -11.05 -19.62 5.48
CA ASN A 134 -11.66 -18.44 6.12
C ASN A 134 -12.85 -18.78 7.04
N LEU A 135 -13.25 -20.03 7.12
CA LEU A 135 -14.34 -20.46 8.01
C LEU A 135 -13.86 -20.81 9.43
N SER A 136 -12.56 -20.81 9.69
CA SER A 136 -12.01 -21.26 10.97
C SER A 136 -10.96 -20.38 11.65
N ASP A 137 -10.36 -19.37 10.98
CA ASP A 137 -9.24 -18.61 11.57
C ASP A 137 -9.18 -17.14 11.08
N TRP A 138 -10.09 -16.28 11.59
CA TRP A 138 -9.96 -14.83 11.53
C TRP A 138 -10.00 -14.22 12.93
#